data_556270704367de1b9115757c1af62b96
#
_entry.id   556270704367de1b9115757c1af62b96
#
_cell.length_a   1.000
_cell.length_b   1.000
_cell.length_c   1.000
_cell.angle_alpha   90.00
_cell.angle_beta   90.00
_cell.angle_gamma   90.00
#
_symmetry.space_group_name_H-M   'P 1'
#
loop_
_entity.id
_entity.type
_entity.pdbx_description
1 polymer ?
#
loop_
_entity_poly.entity_id
_entity_poly.type
_entity_poly.pdbx_seq_one_letter_code
_entity_poly.pdbx_strand_id
1 'polypeptide(L)'
;LGDPTNFNVFEGVATDSYAVAVGTDGKFTGCCKLASSVLFWKETKLHKMLGSFPAEYALYTYEMEGLQDGCHKSQQVINDTLFYKGPHGVYAYSGGTPSLVSENFGEKDFSCAVAGNDGDSYYLSVKDGNTYRLMVYETKTGMWVLEDGTEAVDFARLGRKLYMLDGNGNV
;
A
#
# COMPACT_ATOMS: atom_id res chain seq x y z
N LEU A 1 -15.92 8.64 6.30
CA LEU A 1 -16.29 8.95 4.91
C LEU A 1 -17.27 10.10 4.88
N GLY A 2 -17.08 11.04 3.96
CA GLY A 2 -17.92 12.21 3.82
C GLY A 2 -19.17 11.94 2.98
N ASP A 3 -19.98 12.98 2.84
CA ASP A 3 -21.13 13.01 1.95
C ASP A 3 -20.71 12.72 0.49
N PRO A 4 -21.34 11.78 -0.22
CA PRO A 4 -21.03 11.45 -1.60
C PRO A 4 -21.21 12.62 -2.59
N THR A 5 -22.05 13.59 -2.25
CA THR A 5 -22.33 14.77 -3.08
C THR A 5 -21.55 16.01 -2.65
N ASN A 6 -21.06 16.03 -1.41
CA ASN A 6 -20.27 17.11 -0.85
C ASN A 6 -19.17 16.56 0.07
N PHE A 7 -17.99 16.35 -0.47
CA PHE A 7 -16.84 15.72 0.21
C PHE A 7 -16.32 16.51 1.42
N ASN A 8 -16.78 17.74 1.65
CA ASN A 8 -16.43 18.55 2.82
C ASN A 8 -17.40 18.35 4.01
N VAL A 9 -18.46 17.57 3.85
CA VAL A 9 -19.45 17.31 4.90
C VAL A 9 -19.23 15.93 5.52
N PHE A 10 -19.02 15.88 6.84
CA PHE A 10 -18.74 14.68 7.63
C PHE A 10 -19.66 14.62 8.86
N GLU A 11 -20.96 14.70 8.67
CA GLU A 11 -21.92 14.78 9.79
C GLU A 11 -22.24 13.43 10.45
N GLY A 12 -21.75 12.32 9.87
CA GLY A 12 -21.97 10.98 10.43
C GLY A 12 -23.40 10.47 10.29
N VAL A 13 -24.22 11.07 9.45
CA VAL A 13 -25.56 10.61 9.16
C VAL A 13 -25.52 9.48 8.13
N ALA A 14 -26.26 8.41 8.35
CA ALA A 14 -26.20 7.19 7.55
C ALA A 14 -26.50 7.38 6.04
N THR A 15 -27.18 8.46 5.67
CA THR A 15 -27.50 8.82 4.28
C THR A 15 -26.39 9.63 3.60
N ASP A 16 -25.63 10.42 4.36
CA ASP A 16 -24.72 11.43 3.82
C ASP A 16 -23.25 11.13 4.15
N SER A 17 -22.97 10.46 5.28
CA SER A 17 -21.62 10.16 5.71
C SER A 17 -21.59 8.88 6.56
N TYR A 18 -20.38 8.34 6.74
CA TYR A 18 -20.14 7.15 7.56
C TYR A 18 -18.94 7.37 8.47
N ALA A 19 -19.17 7.25 9.77
CA ALA A 19 -18.12 7.27 10.77
C ALA A 19 -18.23 6.04 11.67
N VAL A 20 -17.13 5.35 11.90
CA VAL A 20 -17.07 4.18 12.76
C VAL A 20 -15.76 4.15 13.54
N ALA A 21 -15.85 3.85 14.84
CA ALA A 21 -14.69 3.54 15.66
C ALA A 21 -14.40 2.04 15.54
N VAL A 22 -13.19 1.69 15.09
CA VAL A 22 -12.82 0.29 14.87
C VAL A 22 -12.45 -0.46 16.15
N GLY A 23 -12.20 0.25 17.26
CA GLY A 23 -11.93 -0.33 18.59
C GLY A 23 -10.68 -1.24 18.64
N THR A 24 -9.77 -1.11 17.69
CA THR A 24 -8.54 -1.92 17.62
C THR A 24 -7.31 -1.08 17.91
N ASP A 25 -6.30 -1.68 18.54
CA ASP A 25 -5.05 -1.02 18.88
C ASP A 25 -4.25 -0.60 17.64
N GLY A 26 -3.32 0.34 17.84
CA GLY A 26 -2.42 0.85 16.83
C GLY A 26 -3.05 1.92 15.93
N LYS A 27 -2.19 2.73 15.33
CA LYS A 27 -2.59 3.78 14.37
C LYS A 27 -2.84 3.22 12.98
N PHE A 28 -3.61 3.94 12.18
CA PHE A 28 -3.69 3.67 10.76
C PHE A 28 -2.39 4.07 10.07
N THR A 29 -1.85 3.16 9.26
CA THR A 29 -0.59 3.33 8.53
C THR A 29 -0.78 3.67 7.06
N GLY A 30 -1.96 3.40 6.50
CA GLY A 30 -2.33 3.77 5.14
C GLY A 30 -3.69 3.27 4.73
N CYS A 31 -4.08 3.66 3.53
CA CYS A 31 -5.30 3.16 2.89
C CYS A 31 -5.09 3.05 1.38
N CYS A 32 -5.80 2.14 0.75
CA CYS A 32 -5.83 2.01 -0.71
C CYS A 32 -7.14 1.37 -1.18
N LYS A 33 -7.42 1.51 -2.47
CA LYS A 33 -8.51 0.80 -3.13
C LYS A 33 -7.98 -0.52 -3.71
N LEU A 34 -8.70 -1.62 -3.47
CA LEU A 34 -8.47 -2.90 -4.15
C LEU A 34 -9.82 -3.45 -4.61
N ALA A 35 -9.97 -3.63 -5.93
CA ALA A 35 -11.22 -4.04 -6.57
C ALA A 35 -12.40 -3.15 -6.11
N SER A 36 -13.44 -3.73 -5.52
CA SER A 36 -14.63 -3.01 -5.01
C SER A 36 -14.54 -2.63 -3.53
N SER A 37 -13.36 -2.76 -2.90
CA SER A 37 -13.16 -2.49 -1.48
C SER A 37 -12.17 -1.36 -1.24
N VAL A 38 -12.31 -0.70 -0.08
CA VAL A 38 -11.31 0.19 0.48
C VAL A 38 -10.65 -0.51 1.66
N LEU A 39 -9.33 -0.54 1.63
CA LEU A 39 -8.49 -1.16 2.65
C LEU A 39 -7.89 -0.08 3.52
N PHE A 40 -8.06 -0.21 4.84
CA PHE A 40 -7.42 0.65 5.83
C PHE A 40 -6.47 -0.22 6.67
N TRP A 41 -5.20 0.12 6.61
CA TRP A 41 -4.14 -0.67 7.21
C TRP A 41 -3.72 -0.15 8.58
N LYS A 42 -3.43 -1.09 9.47
CA LYS A 42 -2.53 -0.96 10.61
C LYS A 42 -1.37 -1.94 10.41
N GLU A 43 -0.35 -1.94 11.26
CA GLU A 43 0.80 -2.85 11.07
C GLU A 43 0.43 -4.34 11.23
N THR A 44 -0.57 -4.64 12.04
CA THR A 44 -0.99 -6.03 12.35
C THR A 44 -2.43 -6.32 11.97
N LYS A 45 -3.13 -5.37 11.31
CA LYS A 45 -4.55 -5.52 11.03
C LYS A 45 -4.93 -4.86 9.69
N LEU A 46 -5.93 -5.45 9.07
CA LEU A 46 -6.63 -4.87 7.93
C LEU A 46 -8.09 -4.62 8.29
N HIS A 47 -8.54 -3.40 8.07
CA HIS A 47 -9.96 -3.05 8.06
C HIS A 47 -10.40 -2.88 6.61
N LYS A 48 -11.20 -3.83 6.14
CA LYS A 48 -11.72 -3.85 4.77
C LYS A 48 -13.16 -3.35 4.75
N MET A 49 -13.40 -2.29 3.99
CA MET A 49 -14.73 -1.72 3.82
C MET A 49 -15.29 -2.09 2.45
N LEU A 50 -16.53 -2.55 2.46
CA LEU A 50 -17.35 -2.86 1.28
C LEU A 50 -18.57 -1.97 1.28
N GLY A 51 -19.20 -1.79 0.11
CA GLY A 51 -20.41 -1.02 -0.09
C GLY A 51 -20.23 0.14 -1.06
N SER A 52 -21.32 0.58 -1.68
CA SER A 52 -21.34 1.64 -2.69
C SER A 52 -21.79 2.98 -2.11
N PHE A 53 -22.56 2.97 -1.03
CA PHE A 53 -23.05 4.18 -0.36
C PHE A 53 -23.19 3.95 1.16
N PRO A 54 -23.28 5.01 1.97
CA PRO A 54 -23.15 4.95 3.43
C PRO A 54 -24.05 3.92 4.12
N ALA A 55 -25.28 3.75 3.69
CA ALA A 55 -26.22 2.79 4.29
C ALA A 55 -25.83 1.30 4.06
N GLU A 56 -24.98 1.04 3.07
CA GLU A 56 -24.52 -0.31 2.72
C GLU A 56 -23.06 -0.59 3.14
N TYR A 57 -22.38 0.37 3.76
CA TYR A 57 -21.01 0.15 4.18
C TYR A 57 -20.91 -0.91 5.26
N ALA A 58 -20.13 -1.96 4.96
CA ALA A 58 -19.80 -3.01 5.88
C ALA A 58 -18.28 -3.03 6.11
N LEU A 59 -17.88 -2.99 7.37
CA LEU A 59 -16.48 -3.00 7.79
C LEU A 59 -16.13 -4.36 8.38
N TYR A 60 -15.09 -4.98 7.83
CA TYR A 60 -14.53 -6.25 8.28
C TYR A 60 -13.12 -6.03 8.79
N THR A 61 -12.77 -6.64 9.91
CA THR A 61 -11.44 -6.57 10.52
C THR A 61 -10.78 -7.93 10.45
N TYR A 62 -9.52 -7.96 10.00
CA TYR A 62 -8.70 -9.15 9.90
C TYR A 62 -7.37 -8.94 10.62
N GLU A 63 -6.95 -9.92 11.39
CA GLU A 63 -5.60 -10.01 11.96
C GLU A 63 -4.67 -10.56 10.87
N MET A 64 -3.71 -9.76 10.44
CA MET A 64 -2.74 -10.14 9.41
C MET A 64 -1.58 -9.17 9.36
N GLU A 65 -0.51 -9.56 8.67
CA GLU A 65 0.59 -8.65 8.35
C GLU A 65 0.08 -7.48 7.52
N GLY A 66 0.16 -6.30 8.11
CA GLY A 66 -0.34 -5.08 7.51
C GLY A 66 0.78 -4.19 6.98
N LEU A 67 0.46 -2.92 6.79
CA LEU A 67 1.36 -1.93 6.21
C LEU A 67 2.25 -1.32 7.30
N GLN A 68 3.55 -1.35 7.10
CA GLN A 68 4.51 -0.72 8.03
C GLN A 68 4.30 0.80 8.10
N ASP A 69 4.45 1.34 9.30
CA ASP A 69 4.38 2.79 9.53
C ASP A 69 5.43 3.54 8.67
N GLY A 70 5.01 4.66 8.08
CA GLY A 70 5.85 5.44 7.17
C GLY A 70 6.00 4.87 5.75
N CYS A 71 5.46 3.67 5.48
CA CYS A 71 5.57 3.01 4.18
C CYS A 71 4.29 3.10 3.32
N HIS A 72 3.41 4.07 3.58
CA HIS A 72 2.15 4.20 2.85
C HIS A 72 2.30 4.39 1.32
N LYS A 73 3.41 4.94 0.87
CA LYS A 73 3.75 5.09 -0.55
C LYS A 73 4.21 3.78 -1.21
N SER A 74 4.41 2.71 -0.45
CA SER A 74 4.78 1.40 -1.01
C SER A 74 3.62 0.63 -1.63
N GLN A 75 2.39 1.09 -1.46
CA GLN A 75 1.19 0.41 -1.94
C GLN A 75 1.02 0.56 -3.45
N GLN A 76 1.06 -0.54 -4.20
CA GLN A 76 0.83 -0.57 -5.65
C GLN A 76 -0.05 -1.75 -6.02
N VAL A 77 -1.04 -1.51 -6.88
CA VAL A 77 -1.90 -2.58 -7.40
C VAL A 77 -1.46 -2.96 -8.81
N ILE A 78 -1.14 -4.22 -9.00
CA ILE A 78 -0.73 -4.80 -10.28
C ILE A 78 -1.56 -6.06 -10.50
N ASN A 79 -2.31 -6.12 -11.58
CA ASN A 79 -3.15 -7.29 -11.95
C ASN A 79 -4.02 -7.79 -10.76
N ASP A 80 -4.80 -6.88 -10.14
CA ASP A 80 -5.68 -7.14 -9.00
C ASP A 80 -4.97 -7.64 -7.72
N THR A 81 -3.65 -7.57 -7.67
CA THR A 81 -2.85 -7.87 -6.50
C THR A 81 -2.22 -6.60 -5.94
N LEU A 82 -2.43 -6.33 -4.66
CA LEU A 82 -1.79 -5.24 -3.94
C LEU A 82 -0.44 -5.70 -3.41
N PHE A 83 0.62 -4.98 -3.77
CA PHE A 83 1.96 -5.12 -3.19
C PHE A 83 2.18 -3.99 -2.19
N TYR A 84 2.81 -4.31 -1.06
CA TYR A 84 3.10 -3.32 -0.02
C TYR A 84 4.24 -3.77 0.90
N LYS A 85 4.91 -2.80 1.55
CA LYS A 85 5.93 -3.07 2.58
C LYS A 85 5.26 -3.18 3.96
N GLY A 86 5.24 -4.37 4.51
CA GLY A 86 4.87 -4.64 5.89
C GLY A 86 6.08 -4.64 6.83
N PRO A 87 5.88 -4.80 8.16
CA PRO A 87 6.98 -4.79 9.13
C PRO A 87 8.09 -5.81 8.84
N HIS A 88 7.72 -7.02 8.43
CA HIS A 88 8.67 -8.13 8.25
C HIS A 88 9.10 -8.38 6.79
N GLY A 89 8.61 -7.59 5.83
CA GLY A 89 8.98 -7.76 4.43
C GLY A 89 8.02 -7.10 3.46
N VAL A 90 8.08 -7.50 2.20
CA VAL A 90 7.16 -7.07 1.14
C VAL A 90 6.13 -8.17 0.92
N TYR A 91 4.88 -7.78 0.89
CA TYR A 91 3.75 -8.70 0.78
C TYR A 91 2.94 -8.46 -0.48
N ALA A 92 2.34 -9.53 -1.00
CA ALA A 92 1.33 -9.54 -2.04
C ALA A 92 -0.02 -9.96 -1.45
N TYR A 93 -1.08 -9.17 -1.68
CA TYR A 93 -2.42 -9.39 -1.17
C TYR A 93 -3.47 -9.30 -2.27
N SER A 94 -4.25 -10.36 -2.45
CA SER A 94 -5.34 -10.44 -3.43
C SER A 94 -6.70 -10.75 -2.81
N GLY A 95 -6.85 -10.55 -1.48
CA GLY A 95 -8.12 -10.71 -0.78
C GLY A 95 -8.19 -11.82 0.28
N GLY A 96 -7.15 -12.67 0.37
CA GLY A 96 -7.01 -13.71 1.39
C GLY A 96 -5.93 -13.37 2.43
N THR A 97 -5.06 -14.33 2.73
CA THR A 97 -3.87 -14.11 3.55
C THR A 97 -2.76 -13.50 2.69
N PRO A 98 -2.06 -12.46 3.15
CA PRO A 98 -0.93 -11.91 2.43
C PRO A 98 0.20 -12.95 2.26
N SER A 99 0.83 -12.97 1.10
CA SER A 99 2.00 -13.80 0.83
C SER A 99 3.26 -12.97 0.91
N LEU A 100 4.26 -13.42 1.66
CA LEU A 100 5.58 -12.79 1.71
C LEU A 100 6.32 -13.03 0.39
N VAL A 101 6.62 -11.97 -0.37
CA VAL A 101 7.31 -12.07 -1.67
C VAL A 101 8.80 -11.72 -1.57
N SER A 102 9.24 -11.23 -0.42
CA SER A 102 10.64 -10.85 -0.15
C SER A 102 11.40 -11.85 0.73
N GLU A 103 10.95 -13.09 0.83
CA GLU A 103 11.56 -14.11 1.68
C GLU A 103 13.06 -14.29 1.40
N ASN A 104 13.46 -14.17 0.14
CA ASN A 104 14.85 -14.31 -0.30
C ASN A 104 15.82 -13.23 0.23
N PHE A 105 15.30 -12.12 0.75
CA PHE A 105 16.14 -11.07 1.36
C PHE A 105 16.53 -11.37 2.82
N GLY A 106 15.92 -12.40 3.42
CA GLY A 106 16.01 -12.66 4.85
C GLY A 106 15.34 -11.55 5.67
N GLU A 107 15.61 -11.55 6.97
CA GLU A 107 15.14 -10.50 7.86
C GLU A 107 15.94 -9.21 7.62
N LYS A 108 15.32 -8.27 6.91
CA LYS A 108 15.85 -6.93 6.65
C LYS A 108 14.91 -5.88 7.22
N ASP A 109 15.45 -5.01 8.04
CA ASP A 109 14.72 -3.88 8.60
C ASP A 109 14.74 -2.69 7.61
N PHE A 110 13.96 -2.82 6.55
CA PHE A 110 13.79 -1.75 5.58
C PHE A 110 12.77 -0.73 6.07
N SER A 111 13.09 0.54 5.90
CA SER A 111 12.21 1.66 6.26
C SER A 111 11.98 2.58 5.05
N CYS A 112 11.06 3.54 5.21
CA CYS A 112 10.81 4.60 4.22
C CYS A 112 10.57 4.07 2.80
N ALA A 113 9.69 3.07 2.65
CA ALA A 113 9.43 2.44 1.37
C ALA A 113 8.54 3.31 0.47
N VAL A 114 9.01 3.54 -0.75
CA VAL A 114 8.28 4.23 -1.83
C VAL A 114 8.26 3.33 -3.05
N ALA A 115 7.10 3.18 -3.68
CA ALA A 115 6.96 2.26 -4.80
C ALA A 115 6.22 2.85 -6.00
N GLY A 116 6.51 2.27 -7.16
CA GLY A 116 5.81 2.48 -8.41
C GLY A 116 5.57 1.19 -9.15
N ASN A 117 4.80 1.24 -10.24
CA ASN A 117 4.63 0.10 -11.14
C ASN A 117 4.49 0.54 -12.59
N ASP A 118 4.94 -0.30 -13.51
CA ASP A 118 4.76 -0.11 -14.96
C ASP A 118 3.57 -0.92 -15.53
N GLY A 119 2.94 -1.72 -14.68
CA GLY A 119 1.83 -2.62 -14.98
C GLY A 119 2.19 -4.11 -14.93
N ASP A 120 3.48 -4.43 -15.00
CA ASP A 120 4.00 -5.80 -14.93
C ASP A 120 4.95 -5.98 -13.74
N SER A 121 5.69 -4.95 -13.36
CA SER A 121 6.72 -5.00 -12.33
C SER A 121 6.46 -4.01 -11.20
N TYR A 122 6.85 -4.37 -10.00
CA TYR A 122 6.76 -3.55 -8.81
C TYR A 122 8.15 -2.98 -8.49
N TYR A 123 8.31 -1.67 -8.60
CA TYR A 123 9.53 -0.93 -8.29
C TYR A 123 9.46 -0.45 -6.85
N LEU A 124 10.48 -0.71 -6.07
CA LEU A 124 10.52 -0.42 -4.63
C LEU A 124 11.84 0.22 -4.24
N SER A 125 11.80 1.47 -3.81
CA SER A 125 12.92 2.12 -3.14
C SER A 125 12.72 2.02 -1.63
N VAL A 126 13.71 1.47 -0.93
CA VAL A 126 13.71 1.32 0.53
C VAL A 126 14.99 1.84 1.13
N LYS A 127 14.94 2.24 2.38
CA LYS A 127 16.11 2.59 3.17
C LYS A 127 16.60 1.36 3.94
N ASP A 128 17.84 0.95 3.68
CA ASP A 128 18.57 -0.12 4.36
C ASP A 128 19.69 0.49 5.21
N GLY A 129 19.42 0.72 6.50
CA GLY A 129 20.32 1.48 7.36
C GLY A 129 20.47 2.93 6.90
N ASN A 130 21.68 3.31 6.43
CA ASN A 130 21.96 4.66 5.91
C ASN A 130 21.99 4.75 4.37
N THR A 131 21.69 3.67 3.67
CA THR A 131 21.71 3.60 2.21
C THR A 131 20.32 3.32 1.66
N TYR A 132 20.09 3.73 0.42
CA TYR A 132 18.88 3.37 -0.30
C TYR A 132 19.16 2.18 -1.23
N ARG A 133 18.10 1.44 -1.53
CA ARG A 133 18.10 0.37 -2.52
C ARG A 133 16.86 0.51 -3.38
N LEU A 134 17.06 0.60 -4.68
CA LEU A 134 16.00 0.49 -5.67
C LEU A 134 15.98 -0.96 -6.18
N MET A 135 14.86 -1.61 -5.97
CA MET A 135 14.64 -3.02 -6.30
C MET A 135 13.41 -3.18 -7.17
N VAL A 136 13.43 -4.15 -8.06
CA VAL A 136 12.32 -4.47 -8.96
C VAL A 136 11.88 -5.90 -8.72
N TYR A 137 10.58 -6.08 -8.49
CA TYR A 137 9.96 -7.38 -8.42
C TYR A 137 9.18 -7.66 -9.71
N GLU A 138 9.64 -8.65 -10.43
CA GLU A 138 9.00 -9.17 -11.64
C GLU A 138 7.81 -10.06 -11.25
N THR A 139 6.59 -9.58 -11.42
CA THR A 139 5.40 -10.32 -10.94
C THR A 139 5.16 -11.63 -11.67
N LYS A 140 5.63 -11.76 -12.91
CA LYS A 140 5.48 -12.97 -13.73
C LYS A 140 6.42 -14.11 -13.33
N THR A 141 7.62 -13.77 -12.89
CA THR A 141 8.66 -14.75 -12.54
C THR A 141 8.82 -14.93 -11.04
N GLY A 142 8.33 -13.97 -10.24
CA GLY A 142 8.51 -13.95 -8.79
C GLY A 142 9.95 -13.60 -8.37
N MET A 143 10.73 -12.99 -9.27
CA MET A 143 12.14 -12.67 -9.01
C MET A 143 12.34 -11.21 -8.66
N TRP A 144 13.28 -10.96 -7.74
CA TRP A 144 13.77 -9.64 -7.40
C TRP A 144 15.07 -9.34 -8.12
N VAL A 145 15.20 -8.13 -8.61
CA VAL A 145 16.41 -7.58 -9.20
C VAL A 145 16.78 -6.31 -8.42
N LEU A 146 18.04 -6.18 -8.03
CA LEU A 146 18.57 -4.94 -7.48
C LEU A 146 19.03 -4.07 -8.65
N GLU A 147 18.45 -2.89 -8.79
CA GLU A 147 18.84 -1.91 -9.80
C GLU A 147 20.06 -1.10 -9.33
N ASP A 148 19.85 -0.27 -8.30
CA ASP A 148 20.89 0.60 -7.75
C ASP A 148 20.60 1.07 -6.32
N GLY A 149 21.25 2.15 -5.89
CA GLY A 149 21.06 2.78 -4.58
C GLY A 149 20.25 4.08 -4.63
N THR A 150 19.41 4.29 -5.63
CA THR A 150 18.65 5.54 -5.78
C THR A 150 17.55 5.65 -4.74
N GLU A 151 17.50 6.80 -4.08
CA GLU A 151 16.35 7.23 -3.26
C GLU A 151 15.23 7.69 -4.17
N ALA A 152 14.11 6.97 -4.21
CA ALA A 152 12.89 7.47 -4.82
C ALA A 152 12.04 8.21 -3.79
N VAL A 153 11.61 9.41 -4.13
CA VAL A 153 10.68 10.24 -3.35
C VAL A 153 9.24 9.95 -3.76
N ASP A 154 9.05 9.70 -5.06
CA ASP A 154 7.74 9.37 -5.63
C ASP A 154 7.87 8.70 -7.00
N PHE A 155 6.80 8.05 -7.43
CA PHE A 155 6.66 7.48 -8.77
C PHE A 155 5.36 7.97 -9.42
N ALA A 156 5.41 8.19 -10.72
CA ALA A 156 4.23 8.50 -11.52
C ALA A 156 4.24 7.68 -12.81
N ARG A 157 3.08 7.14 -13.17
CA ARG A 157 2.92 6.41 -14.42
C ARG A 157 2.13 7.25 -15.43
N LEU A 158 2.70 7.42 -16.62
CA LEU A 158 2.01 8.05 -17.74
C LEU A 158 2.00 7.10 -18.95
N GLY A 159 0.84 6.55 -19.24
CA GLY A 159 0.70 5.51 -20.26
C GLY A 159 1.46 4.23 -19.86
N ARG A 160 2.49 3.88 -20.64
CA ARG A 160 3.36 2.72 -20.36
C ARG A 160 4.72 3.09 -19.75
N LYS A 161 4.96 4.38 -19.53
CA LYS A 161 6.21 4.86 -18.94
C LYS A 161 6.04 5.09 -17.47
N LEU A 162 6.97 4.60 -16.68
CA LEU A 162 7.12 4.90 -15.26
C LEU A 162 8.18 6.01 -15.13
N TYR A 163 7.86 7.02 -14.37
CA TYR A 163 8.74 8.13 -14.01
C TYR A 163 9.02 8.04 -12.51
N MET A 164 10.24 8.32 -12.13
CA MET A 164 10.69 8.35 -10.74
C MET A 164 11.23 9.73 -10.42
N LEU A 165 10.77 10.31 -9.33
CA LEU A 165 11.36 11.50 -8.74
C LEU A 165 12.41 11.06 -7.72
N ASP A 166 13.67 11.43 -7.91
CA ASP A 166 14.76 11.11 -6.98
C ASP A 166 14.86 12.14 -5.82
N GLY A 167 15.69 11.84 -4.81
CA GLY A 167 15.94 12.71 -3.66
C GLY A 167 16.63 14.05 -4.02
N ASN A 168 17.17 14.18 -5.24
CA ASN A 168 17.81 15.40 -5.75
C ASN A 168 16.85 16.26 -6.59
N GLY A 169 15.63 15.78 -6.82
CA GLY A 169 14.62 16.48 -7.63
C GLY A 169 14.70 16.19 -9.14
N ASN A 170 15.43 15.17 -9.57
CA ASN A 170 15.46 14.74 -10.97
C ASN A 170 14.30 13.76 -11.26
N VAL A 171 13.88 13.73 -12.53
CA VAL A 171 12.83 12.82 -13.03
C VAL A 171 13.39 11.99 -14.18
#